data_cad432a6ab2c12a036834e8a31e7424a
#
_entry.id   cad432a6ab2c12a036834e8a31e7424a
#
_cell.length_a   1.000
_cell.length_b   1.000
_cell.length_c   1.000
_cell.angle_alpha   90.00
_cell.angle_beta   90.00
_cell.angle_gamma   90.00
#
_symmetry.space_group_name_H-M   'P 1'
#
loop_
_entity.id
_entity.type
_entity.pdbx_description
1 polymer ?
#
loop_
_entity_poly.entity_id
_entity_poly.type
_entity_poly.pdbx_seq_one_letter_code
_entity_poly.pdbx_strand_id
1 'polypeptide(L)'
;MTTQPHTDVRTDLGRRGETLAARHLTSLGMQVLARNWRCPGGELDLVLRQGSTLIACEVKTRSGTGFGDPLDAITPAKQARLRRLLATWATEHGGGADVLRVDS
;
A
#
# COMPACT_ATOMS: atom_id res chain seq x y z
N MET A 1 -14.85 -26.09 -0.20
CA MET A 1 -13.88 -25.25 0.46
C MET A 1 -12.70 -24.93 -0.47
N THR A 2 -12.28 -23.76 -0.45
CA THR A 2 -11.16 -23.34 -1.29
C THR A 2 -9.85 -23.82 -0.74
N THR A 3 -9.11 -24.54 -1.52
CA THR A 3 -7.77 -24.90 -1.15
C THR A 3 -6.89 -23.69 -1.27
N GLN A 4 -6.19 -23.39 -0.22
CA GLN A 4 -5.27 -22.28 -0.25
C GLN A 4 -4.17 -22.56 -1.28
N PRO A 5 -4.00 -21.72 -2.27
CA PRO A 5 -2.88 -21.92 -3.20
C PRO A 5 -1.57 -21.81 -2.45
N HIS A 6 -0.56 -22.37 -3.02
CA HIS A 6 0.74 -22.30 -2.41
C HIS A 6 1.13 -20.84 -2.22
N THR A 7 1.25 -20.45 -0.97
CA THR A 7 1.72 -19.11 -0.62
C THR A 7 3.15 -19.27 -0.18
N ASP A 8 4.08 -18.72 -0.94
CA ASP A 8 5.47 -18.82 -0.52
C ASP A 8 5.72 -17.91 0.68
N VAL A 9 6.87 -18.09 1.29
CA VAL A 9 7.22 -17.36 2.50
C VAL A 9 7.20 -15.85 2.28
N ARG A 10 7.60 -15.40 1.11
CA ARG A 10 7.64 -13.97 0.80
C ARG A 10 6.25 -13.37 0.78
N THR A 11 5.30 -14.06 0.13
CA THR A 11 3.92 -13.58 0.05
C THR A 11 3.29 -13.52 1.43
N ASP A 12 3.51 -14.58 2.24
CA ASP A 12 2.98 -14.61 3.58
C ASP A 12 3.57 -13.51 4.46
N LEU A 13 4.89 -13.32 4.37
CA LEU A 13 5.56 -12.27 5.11
C LEU A 13 5.06 -10.88 4.71
N GLY A 14 4.86 -10.66 3.40
CA GLY A 14 4.32 -9.40 2.92
C GLY A 14 2.94 -9.13 3.47
N ARG A 15 2.07 -10.15 3.48
CA ARG A 15 0.71 -10.00 4.01
C ARG A 15 0.71 -9.69 5.51
N ARG A 16 1.60 -10.31 6.26
CA ARG A 16 1.74 -10.01 7.68
C ARG A 16 2.19 -8.59 7.91
N GLY A 17 3.16 -8.12 7.12
CA GLY A 17 3.62 -6.75 7.21
C GLY A 17 2.53 -5.76 6.89
N GLU A 18 1.73 -6.03 5.86
CA GLU A 18 0.60 -5.18 5.50
C GLU A 18 -0.44 -5.14 6.60
N THR A 19 -0.72 -6.27 7.26
CA THR A 19 -1.67 -6.32 8.35
C THR A 19 -1.19 -5.50 9.53
N LEU A 20 0.09 -5.61 9.88
CA LEU A 20 0.66 -4.84 10.98
C LEU A 20 0.64 -3.35 10.66
N ALA A 21 0.98 -2.99 9.42
CA ALA A 21 0.95 -1.60 9.00
C ALA A 21 -0.47 -1.05 9.04
N ALA A 22 -1.45 -1.82 8.57
CA ALA A 22 -2.84 -1.40 8.59
C ALA A 22 -3.33 -1.15 10.02
N ARG A 23 -2.98 -2.03 10.95
CA ARG A 23 -3.35 -1.86 12.36
C ARG A 23 -2.73 -0.60 12.95
N HIS A 24 -1.46 -0.38 12.65
CA HIS A 24 -0.77 0.80 13.15
C HIS A 24 -1.41 2.08 12.61
N LEU A 25 -1.66 2.13 11.31
CA LEU A 25 -2.22 3.32 10.68
C LEU A 25 -3.65 3.58 11.14
N THR A 26 -4.43 2.51 11.36
CA THR A 26 -5.77 2.65 11.91
C THR A 26 -5.72 3.25 13.31
N SER A 27 -4.72 2.85 14.11
CA SER A 27 -4.56 3.42 15.46
C SER A 27 -4.22 4.90 15.42
N LEU A 28 -3.71 5.40 14.30
CA LEU A 28 -3.41 6.81 14.10
C LEU A 28 -4.60 7.58 13.51
N GLY A 29 -5.75 6.95 13.38
CA GLY A 29 -6.95 7.61 12.89
C GLY A 29 -7.14 7.54 11.38
N MET A 30 -6.36 6.73 10.68
CA MET A 30 -6.53 6.53 9.25
C MET A 30 -7.51 5.40 8.98
N GLN A 31 -8.29 5.54 7.91
CA GLN A 31 -9.20 4.51 7.49
C GLN A 31 -8.58 3.71 6.34
N VAL A 32 -8.54 2.39 6.48
CA VAL A 32 -8.05 1.52 5.41
C VAL A 32 -9.19 1.27 4.44
N LEU A 33 -9.02 1.71 3.20
CA LEU A 33 -10.05 1.58 2.17
C LEU A 33 -9.81 0.38 1.26
N ALA A 34 -8.56 0.02 1.02
CA ALA A 34 -8.22 -1.11 0.17
C ALA A 34 -6.86 -1.67 0.53
N ARG A 35 -6.69 -2.96 0.23
CA ARG A 35 -5.41 -3.66 0.42
C ARG A 35 -5.12 -4.46 -0.85
N ASN A 36 -3.87 -4.45 -1.26
CA ASN A 36 -3.42 -5.27 -2.40
C ASN A 36 -4.27 -5.05 -3.65
N TRP A 37 -4.57 -3.79 -3.94
CA TRP A 37 -5.32 -3.45 -5.13
C TRP A 37 -4.41 -3.51 -6.35
N ARG A 38 -4.91 -4.12 -7.42
CA ARG A 38 -4.16 -4.28 -8.66
C ARG A 38 -4.95 -3.75 -9.83
N CYS A 39 -4.21 -3.19 -10.79
CA CYS A 39 -4.75 -2.78 -12.06
C CYS A 39 -3.67 -2.95 -13.13
N PRO A 40 -3.98 -2.77 -14.41
CA PRO A 40 -2.98 -2.95 -15.46
C PRO A 40 -1.72 -2.12 -15.28
N GLY A 41 -1.83 -0.97 -14.62
CA GLY A 41 -0.67 -0.10 -14.40
C GLY A 41 0.19 -0.47 -13.22
N GLY A 42 -0.24 -1.39 -12.36
CA GLY A 42 0.53 -1.77 -11.19
C GLY A 42 -0.32 -2.13 -9.99
N GLU A 43 0.27 -1.99 -8.80
CA GLU A 43 -0.35 -2.42 -7.55
C GLU A 43 -0.18 -1.37 -6.47
N LEU A 44 -1.19 -1.26 -5.61
CA LEU A 44 -1.12 -0.45 -4.38
C LEU A 44 -1.25 -1.40 -3.19
N ASP A 45 -0.30 -1.35 -2.26
CA ASP A 45 -0.31 -2.20 -1.08
C ASP A 45 -1.46 -1.83 -0.14
N LEU A 46 -1.57 -0.55 0.19
CA LEU A 46 -2.65 -0.03 1.04
C LEU A 46 -3.15 1.28 0.45
N VAL A 47 -4.47 1.45 0.49
CA VAL A 47 -5.10 2.73 0.21
C VAL A 47 -5.82 3.16 1.48
N LEU A 48 -5.50 4.36 1.95
CA LEU A 48 -6.01 4.87 3.20
C LEU A 48 -6.66 6.23 2.99
N ARG A 49 -7.47 6.61 3.97
CA ARG A 49 -8.07 7.93 3.99
C ARG A 49 -7.90 8.57 5.36
N GLN A 50 -7.53 9.82 5.34
CA GLN A 50 -7.50 10.64 6.54
C GLN A 50 -8.08 12.00 6.17
N GLY A 51 -9.31 12.28 6.62
CA GLY A 51 -10.02 13.47 6.20
C GLY A 51 -10.26 13.47 4.70
N SER A 52 -9.82 14.51 4.01
CA SER A 52 -9.95 14.62 2.56
C SER A 52 -8.68 14.19 1.83
N THR A 53 -7.75 13.54 2.53
CA THR A 53 -6.52 13.06 1.93
C THR A 53 -6.62 11.56 1.68
N LEU A 54 -6.37 11.14 0.45
CA LEU A 54 -6.16 9.74 0.10
C LEU A 54 -4.67 9.45 0.10
N ILE A 55 -4.32 8.30 0.63
CA ILE A 55 -2.93 7.92 0.84
C ILE A 55 -2.67 6.56 0.23
N ALA A 56 -1.65 6.47 -0.62
CA ALA A 56 -1.12 5.18 -1.04
C ALA A 56 0.08 4.90 -0.17
N CYS A 57 0.02 3.84 0.60
CA CYS A 57 1.12 3.45 1.49
C CYS A 57 1.78 2.20 0.96
N GLU A 58 3.06 2.28 0.69
CA GLU A 58 3.84 1.12 0.30
C GLU A 58 4.46 0.48 1.54
N VAL A 59 4.24 -0.81 1.68
CA VAL A 59 4.72 -1.56 2.83
C VAL A 59 5.93 -2.38 2.41
N LYS A 60 7.03 -2.21 3.14
CA LYS A 60 8.24 -2.99 2.94
C LYS A 60 8.38 -3.95 4.10
N THR A 61 8.39 -5.23 3.79
CA THR A 61 8.58 -6.27 4.78
C THR A 61 9.86 -7.01 4.46
N ARG A 62 10.71 -7.14 5.43
CA ARG A 62 12.00 -7.80 5.23
C ARG A 62 12.14 -8.98 6.15
N SER A 63 12.61 -10.07 5.58
CA SER A 63 12.98 -11.25 6.34
C SER A 63 14.51 -11.32 6.34
N GLY A 64 15.18 -10.75 7.26
CA GLY A 64 16.61 -10.81 7.24
C GLY A 64 17.23 -9.83 8.19
N THR A 65 18.34 -9.26 7.80
CA THR A 65 19.18 -8.47 8.68
C THR A 65 18.54 -7.18 9.17
N GLY A 66 17.47 -6.75 8.56
CA GLY A 66 16.80 -5.54 9.01
C GLY A 66 17.49 -4.25 8.61
N PHE A 67 18.55 -4.32 7.86
CA PHE A 67 19.22 -3.12 7.38
C PHE A 67 18.48 -2.57 6.17
N GLY A 68 18.12 -1.30 6.24
CA GLY A 68 17.55 -0.64 5.08
C GLY A 68 18.60 -0.49 4.00
N ASP A 69 18.24 -0.91 2.78
CA ASP A 69 19.05 -0.65 1.62
C ASP A 69 18.67 0.72 1.08
N PRO A 70 19.62 1.62 0.80
CA PRO A 70 19.29 2.90 0.18
C PRO A 70 18.47 2.75 -1.11
N LEU A 71 18.64 1.62 -1.80
CA LEU A 71 17.87 1.35 -3.01
C LEU A 71 16.40 1.06 -2.75
N ASP A 72 16.02 0.84 -1.50
CA ASP A 72 14.63 0.59 -1.13
C ASP A 72 13.84 1.87 -0.94
N ALA A 73 14.50 3.00 -0.91
CA ALA A 73 13.79 4.28 -0.83
C ALA A 73 12.92 4.47 -2.06
N ILE A 74 11.76 5.08 -1.88
CA ILE A 74 10.89 5.37 -3.01
C ILE A 74 11.54 6.46 -3.87
N THR A 75 11.84 6.10 -5.11
CA THR A 75 12.40 7.06 -6.06
C THR A 75 11.31 8.03 -6.53
N PRO A 76 11.69 9.21 -7.04
CA PRO A 76 10.70 10.13 -7.62
C PRO A 76 9.84 9.49 -8.72
N ALA A 77 10.44 8.63 -9.55
CA ALA A 77 9.70 7.94 -10.60
C ALA A 77 8.66 6.98 -10.02
N LYS A 78 9.06 6.23 -8.99
CA LYS A 78 8.14 5.30 -8.32
C LYS A 78 7.04 6.06 -7.60
N GLN A 79 7.38 7.15 -6.94
CA GLN A 79 6.40 7.98 -6.26
C GLN A 79 5.37 8.53 -7.24
N ALA A 80 5.81 9.00 -8.39
CA ALA A 80 4.91 9.49 -9.42
C ALA A 80 3.98 8.39 -9.93
N ARG A 81 4.52 7.18 -10.11
CA ARG A 81 3.71 6.05 -10.55
C ARG A 81 2.66 5.68 -9.51
N LEU A 82 3.05 5.61 -8.24
CA LEU A 82 2.11 5.28 -7.17
C LEU A 82 1.02 6.34 -7.05
N ARG A 83 1.37 7.61 -7.25
CA ARG A 83 0.38 8.69 -7.24
C ARG A 83 -0.61 8.53 -8.39
N ARG A 84 -0.15 8.15 -9.59
CA ARG A 84 -1.05 7.89 -10.71
C ARG A 84 -1.97 6.72 -10.43
N LEU A 85 -1.45 5.66 -9.83
CA LEU A 85 -2.27 4.52 -9.44
C LEU A 85 -3.33 4.91 -8.42
N LEU A 86 -2.97 5.75 -7.47
CA LEU A 86 -3.92 6.24 -6.47
C LEU A 86 -5.01 7.09 -7.12
N ALA A 87 -4.65 7.91 -8.08
CA ALA A 87 -5.63 8.69 -8.83
C ALA A 87 -6.59 7.78 -9.60
N THR A 88 -6.08 6.71 -10.19
CA THR A 88 -6.91 5.73 -10.89
C THR A 88 -7.87 5.07 -9.91
N TRP A 89 -7.37 4.66 -8.75
CA TRP A 89 -8.21 4.07 -7.71
C TRP A 89 -9.33 5.03 -7.30
N ALA A 90 -8.98 6.29 -7.08
CA ALA A 90 -9.95 7.31 -6.66
C ALA A 90 -11.04 7.51 -7.71
N THR A 91 -10.65 7.53 -8.99
CA THR A 91 -11.61 7.69 -10.07
C THR A 91 -12.59 6.51 -10.11
N GLU A 92 -12.08 5.29 -9.93
CA GLU A 92 -12.92 4.09 -9.99
C GLU A 92 -13.82 3.95 -8.77
N HIS A 93 -13.44 4.51 -7.64
CA HIS A 93 -14.16 4.35 -6.38
C HIS A 93 -14.84 5.63 -5.89
N GLY A 94 -14.95 6.63 -6.74
CA GLY A 94 -15.62 7.86 -6.39
C GLY A 94 -14.97 8.62 -5.24
N GLY A 95 -13.66 8.73 -5.27
CA GLY A 95 -12.88 9.16 -4.13
C GLY A 95 -13.18 10.51 -3.54
N GLY A 96 -13.41 11.55 -4.32
CA GLY A 96 -13.70 12.86 -3.79
C GLY A 96 -12.64 13.43 -2.86
N ALA A 97 -11.39 13.10 -3.09
CA ALA A 97 -10.29 13.55 -2.25
C ALA A 97 -9.69 14.84 -2.79
N ASP A 98 -9.30 15.73 -1.88
CA ASP A 98 -8.65 16.97 -2.25
C ASP A 98 -7.15 16.79 -2.41
N VAL A 99 -6.57 15.83 -1.71
CA VAL A 99 -5.12 15.61 -1.71
C VAL A 99 -4.83 14.13 -1.92
N LEU A 100 -3.83 13.86 -2.75
CA LEU A 100 -3.30 12.51 -2.93
C LEU A 100 -1.87 12.50 -2.37
N ARG A 101 -1.58 11.51 -1.53
CA ARG A 101 -0.27 11.40 -0.87
C ARG A 101 0.27 9.99 -0.99
N VAL A 102 1.57 9.87 -1.15
CA VAL A 102 2.27 8.58 -1.20
C VAL A 102 3.19 8.51 0.02
N ASP A 103 3.02 7.47 0.82
CA ASP A 103 3.82 7.24 2.00
C ASP A 103 4.51 5.87 1.91
N SER A 104 5.57 5.71 2.65
CA SER A 104 6.26 4.43 2.74
C SER A 104 6.57 4.06 4.17
#